data_01b9f69c96925340169bdd86f5951d05
#
_entry.id   01b9f69c96925340169bdd86f5951d05
#
_cell.length_a   1.000
_cell.length_b   1.000
_cell.length_c   1.000
_cell.angle_alpha   90.00
_cell.angle_beta   90.00
_cell.angle_gamma   90.00
#
_symmetry.space_group_name_H-M   'P 1'
#
loop_
_entity.id
_entity.type
_entity.pdbx_description
1 polymer ?
#
loop_
_entity_poly.entity_id
_entity_poly.type
_entity_poly.pdbx_seq_one_letter_code
_entity_poly.pdbx_strand_id
1 'polypeptide(L)'
;MKTQMIITSKKLTSYLFLLSLIICISCQTKSADSAKENDQKSDKEIKVEAPKMDIHAAAFMGNVEVIRQHIKAGTDLNVKEPMGGSSPLISATVFGKTEAALALIEAGADLNLTNNEGSTALHSAAFFCRNEIVEALINKGADKTIKNKAGSTALESVQVPFEAVKGIYDYMSKQLGPLGFKLDYKKLEADRPKIASMLQ
;
A
#
# COMPACT_ATOMS: atom_id res chain seq x y z
N MET A 1 -35.09 20.39 12.62
CA MET A 1 -34.25 21.05 11.60
C MET A 1 -33.26 20.00 11.08
N LYS A 2 -33.49 19.51 9.87
CA LYS A 2 -32.61 18.48 9.24
C LYS A 2 -31.49 19.21 8.52
N THR A 3 -30.29 19.18 9.06
CA THR A 3 -29.10 19.67 8.35
C THR A 3 -28.67 18.55 7.39
N GLN A 4 -29.10 18.63 6.16
CA GLN A 4 -28.54 17.79 5.08
C GLN A 4 -27.12 18.26 4.82
N MET A 5 -26.17 17.43 5.20
CA MET A 5 -24.80 17.57 4.76
C MET A 5 -24.75 17.16 3.27
N ILE A 6 -24.79 18.16 2.41
CA ILE A 6 -24.58 17.99 0.98
C ILE A 6 -23.08 17.69 0.83
N ILE A 7 -22.73 16.42 0.71
CA ILE A 7 -21.40 16.02 0.24
C ILE A 7 -21.34 16.43 -1.23
N THR A 8 -20.73 17.58 -1.49
CA THR A 8 -20.61 18.11 -2.84
C THR A 8 -19.82 17.12 -3.71
N SER A 9 -20.28 16.95 -4.94
CA SER A 9 -19.73 16.04 -5.97
C SER A 9 -18.21 16.14 -6.17
N LYS A 10 -17.58 17.23 -5.76
CA LYS A 10 -16.13 17.44 -5.78
C LYS A 10 -15.34 16.56 -4.80
N LYS A 11 -15.94 16.10 -3.68
CA LYS A 11 -15.27 15.18 -2.74
C LYS A 11 -15.32 13.74 -3.21
N LEU A 12 -16.30 13.37 -4.03
CA LEU A 12 -16.43 12.02 -4.57
C LEU A 12 -15.40 11.72 -5.66
N THR A 13 -15.00 12.73 -6.42
CA THR A 13 -14.01 12.55 -7.52
C THR A 13 -12.59 12.27 -7.01
N SER A 14 -12.24 12.70 -5.80
CA SER A 14 -10.91 12.43 -5.22
C SER A 14 -10.68 10.96 -4.88
N TYR A 15 -11.73 10.19 -4.63
CA TYR A 15 -11.64 8.74 -4.40
C TYR A 15 -11.58 7.91 -5.68
N LEU A 16 -11.93 8.51 -6.83
CA LEU A 16 -11.99 7.82 -8.13
C LEU A 16 -10.63 7.60 -8.79
N PHE A 17 -9.59 8.31 -8.35
CA PHE A 17 -8.25 8.23 -8.94
C PHE A 17 -7.36 7.10 -8.40
N LEU A 18 -7.82 6.34 -7.41
CA LEU A 18 -7.11 5.12 -6.93
C LEU A 18 -6.99 4.01 -8.01
N LEU A 19 -7.49 4.26 -9.22
CA LEU A 19 -7.73 3.23 -10.22
C LEU A 19 -6.77 3.22 -11.40
N SER A 20 -5.72 4.00 -11.40
CA SER A 20 -4.75 3.93 -12.50
C SER A 20 -3.68 2.84 -12.31
N LEU A 21 -3.97 1.86 -11.47
CA LEU A 21 -3.01 0.80 -11.12
C LEU A 21 -3.29 -0.44 -11.98
N ILE A 22 -2.96 -0.45 -13.25
CA ILE A 22 -2.72 -1.72 -13.96
C ILE A 22 -2.17 -1.51 -15.37
N ILE A 23 -1.17 -2.34 -15.66
CA ILE A 23 -0.61 -2.78 -16.94
C ILE A 23 0.51 -1.90 -17.50
N CYS A 24 1.74 -2.33 -17.23
CA CYS A 24 2.75 -2.48 -18.27
C CYS A 24 3.75 -3.56 -17.88
N ILE A 25 3.46 -4.79 -18.31
CA ILE A 25 4.50 -5.78 -18.50
C ILE A 25 5.14 -5.42 -19.85
N SER A 26 6.31 -4.79 -19.79
CA SER A 26 7.15 -4.67 -20.97
C SER A 26 8.48 -5.33 -20.70
N CYS A 27 8.63 -6.47 -21.32
CA CYS A 27 9.86 -7.23 -21.49
C CYS A 27 10.83 -6.42 -22.37
N GLN A 28 12.05 -6.15 -21.89
CA GLN A 28 13.15 -5.88 -22.80
C GLN A 28 14.40 -6.64 -22.38
N THR A 29 14.80 -7.48 -23.30
CA THR A 29 15.99 -8.32 -23.32
C THR A 29 17.20 -7.59 -23.90
N LYS A 30 18.42 -8.11 -23.54
CA LYS A 30 19.75 -7.97 -24.15
C LYS A 30 20.60 -6.80 -23.63
N SER A 31 21.89 -6.99 -23.38
CA SER A 31 22.91 -7.81 -24.06
C SER A 31 24.06 -8.15 -23.11
N ALA A 32 24.73 -9.25 -23.44
CA ALA A 32 26.02 -9.68 -22.89
C ALA A 32 27.17 -8.83 -23.47
N ASP A 33 28.23 -8.62 -22.69
CA ASP A 33 29.61 -8.92 -23.15
C ASP A 33 30.67 -8.86 -22.05
N SER A 34 31.45 -9.94 -22.03
CA SER A 34 32.89 -10.11 -21.83
C SER A 34 33.63 -9.56 -20.61
N ALA A 35 34.07 -10.54 -19.86
CA ALA A 35 35.23 -10.75 -19.01
C ALA A 35 36.46 -9.82 -19.13
N LYS A 36 37.02 -9.45 -17.97
CA LYS A 36 38.48 -9.54 -17.67
C LYS A 36 38.65 -9.73 -16.15
N GLU A 37 39.27 -10.84 -15.80
CA GLU A 37 39.86 -11.12 -14.49
C GLU A 37 40.85 -10.05 -14.08
N ASN A 38 40.80 -9.60 -12.86
CA ASN A 38 41.98 -9.18 -12.14
C ASN A 38 41.79 -9.43 -10.63
N ASP A 39 42.65 -10.28 -10.13
CA ASP A 39 42.73 -10.79 -8.77
C ASP A 39 43.16 -9.66 -7.80
N GLN A 40 42.24 -9.21 -6.95
CA GLN A 40 42.61 -8.55 -5.68
C GLN A 40 41.63 -8.99 -4.60
N LYS A 41 42.18 -9.76 -3.66
CA LYS A 41 41.57 -10.22 -2.43
C LYS A 41 41.17 -9.01 -1.59
N SER A 42 39.93 -8.56 -1.73
CA SER A 42 39.27 -7.66 -0.80
C SER A 42 38.05 -8.40 -0.24
N ASP A 43 37.76 -8.20 1.01
CA ASP A 43 36.60 -8.76 1.69
C ASP A 43 35.36 -8.59 0.82
N LYS A 44 34.97 -9.67 0.16
CA LYS A 44 33.81 -9.69 -0.72
C LYS A 44 32.60 -9.66 0.17
N GLU A 45 32.09 -8.47 0.46
CA GLU A 45 30.68 -8.28 0.80
C GLU A 45 29.87 -9.05 -0.25
N ILE A 46 29.25 -10.16 0.15
CA ILE A 46 28.44 -10.98 -0.76
C ILE A 46 27.23 -10.11 -1.10
N LYS A 47 27.33 -9.33 -2.18
CA LYS A 47 26.23 -8.53 -2.69
C LYS A 47 25.14 -9.51 -3.14
N VAL A 48 24.11 -9.67 -2.31
CA VAL A 48 22.95 -10.47 -2.65
C VAL A 48 22.24 -9.81 -3.83
N GLU A 49 22.13 -10.50 -4.92
CA GLU A 49 21.46 -10.00 -6.12
C GLU A 49 19.94 -9.86 -5.85
N ALA A 50 19.36 -8.76 -6.28
CA ALA A 50 17.92 -8.55 -6.15
C ALA A 50 17.15 -9.57 -7.01
N PRO A 51 15.97 -10.05 -6.54
CA PRO A 51 15.17 -11.00 -7.28
C PRO A 51 14.66 -10.42 -8.60
N LYS A 52 14.39 -11.29 -9.58
CA LYS A 52 13.86 -10.87 -10.89
C LYS A 52 12.45 -10.29 -10.82
N MET A 53 11.63 -10.75 -9.88
CA MET A 53 10.29 -10.20 -9.65
C MET A 53 10.42 -8.84 -8.99
N ASP A 54 9.81 -7.83 -9.55
CA ASP A 54 9.77 -6.48 -9.00
C ASP A 54 9.10 -6.43 -7.62
N ILE A 55 9.59 -5.54 -6.75
CA ILE A 55 9.10 -5.44 -5.37
C ILE A 55 7.63 -5.01 -5.29
N HIS A 56 7.14 -4.18 -6.23
CA HIS A 56 5.72 -3.81 -6.28
C HIS A 56 4.86 -5.01 -6.66
N ALA A 57 5.31 -5.80 -7.64
CA ALA A 57 4.63 -7.04 -8.02
C ALA A 57 4.61 -8.03 -6.84
N ALA A 58 5.71 -8.18 -6.12
CA ALA A 58 5.79 -9.03 -4.94
C ALA A 58 4.84 -8.56 -3.83
N ALA A 59 4.79 -7.25 -3.56
CA ALA A 59 3.91 -6.65 -2.56
C ALA A 59 2.42 -6.82 -2.94
N PHE A 60 2.08 -6.53 -4.18
CA PHE A 60 0.74 -6.71 -4.72
C PHE A 60 0.24 -8.16 -4.63
N MET A 61 1.10 -9.12 -5.02
CA MET A 61 0.77 -10.55 -4.94
C MET A 61 0.80 -11.09 -3.52
N GLY A 62 1.49 -10.41 -2.60
CA GLY A 62 1.76 -10.90 -1.25
C GLY A 62 2.84 -11.97 -1.20
N ASN A 63 3.80 -11.94 -2.13
CA ASN A 63 4.92 -12.87 -2.16
C ASN A 63 5.98 -12.46 -1.14
N VAL A 64 5.78 -12.90 0.10
CA VAL A 64 6.64 -12.55 1.24
C VAL A 64 8.07 -13.01 1.04
N GLU A 65 8.28 -14.16 0.40
CA GLU A 65 9.62 -14.69 0.15
C GLU A 65 10.42 -13.75 -0.76
N VAL A 66 9.83 -13.30 -1.86
CA VAL A 66 10.47 -12.34 -2.77
C VAL A 66 10.70 -10.99 -2.08
N ILE A 67 9.76 -10.52 -1.24
CA ILE A 67 9.96 -9.30 -0.44
C ILE A 67 11.17 -9.45 0.47
N ARG A 68 11.31 -10.58 1.17
CA ARG A 68 12.48 -10.85 2.03
C ARG A 68 13.79 -10.90 1.23
N GLN A 69 13.76 -11.42 0.01
CA GLN A 69 14.93 -11.39 -0.88
C GLN A 69 15.30 -9.94 -1.26
N HIS A 70 14.32 -9.09 -1.59
CA HIS A 70 14.55 -7.66 -1.82
C HIS A 70 15.15 -6.96 -0.60
N ILE A 71 14.60 -7.22 0.58
CA ILE A 71 15.11 -6.69 1.85
C ILE A 71 16.57 -7.09 2.05
N LYS A 72 16.88 -8.39 1.87
CA LYS A 72 18.23 -8.92 2.00
C LYS A 72 19.20 -8.36 0.95
N ALA A 73 18.71 -8.06 -0.24
CA ALA A 73 19.49 -7.45 -1.31
C ALA A 73 19.70 -5.93 -1.13
N GLY A 74 19.11 -5.30 -0.10
CA GLY A 74 19.17 -3.86 0.13
C GLY A 74 18.40 -3.04 -0.91
N THR A 75 17.37 -3.62 -1.52
CA THR A 75 16.50 -2.90 -2.46
C THR A 75 15.81 -1.74 -1.74
N ASP A 76 15.68 -0.60 -2.41
CA ASP A 76 14.90 0.52 -1.89
C ASP A 76 13.42 0.11 -1.75
N LEU A 77 12.95 0.05 -0.49
CA LEU A 77 11.57 -0.33 -0.15
C LEU A 77 10.56 0.80 -0.38
N ASN A 78 11.06 1.99 -0.72
CA ASN A 78 10.29 3.24 -0.79
C ASN A 78 10.03 3.70 -2.22
N VAL A 79 10.46 2.93 -3.21
CA VAL A 79 10.19 3.22 -4.63
C VAL A 79 8.70 3.36 -4.85
N LYS A 80 8.28 4.42 -5.55
CA LYS A 80 6.87 4.62 -5.92
C LYS A 80 6.62 4.06 -7.31
N GLU A 81 5.51 3.34 -7.47
CA GLU A 81 5.08 2.91 -8.80
C GLU A 81 4.57 4.12 -9.63
N PRO A 82 4.72 4.10 -10.97
CA PRO A 82 4.52 5.29 -11.80
C PRO A 82 3.09 5.80 -11.90
N MET A 83 2.09 4.94 -11.75
CA MET A 83 0.68 5.29 -12.03
C MET A 83 -0.01 5.93 -10.83
N GLY A 84 -0.09 5.23 -9.72
CA GLY A 84 -0.78 5.69 -8.51
C GLY A 84 0.16 6.30 -7.47
N GLY A 85 1.48 6.21 -7.68
CA GLY A 85 2.49 6.68 -6.74
C GLY A 85 2.55 5.88 -5.44
N SER A 86 2.01 4.66 -5.45
CA SER A 86 2.01 3.81 -4.25
C SER A 86 3.39 3.21 -4.01
N SER A 87 3.81 3.18 -2.74
CA SER A 87 4.96 2.37 -2.33
C SER A 87 4.57 0.88 -2.25
N PRO A 88 5.53 -0.05 -2.19
CA PRO A 88 5.25 -1.46 -1.97
C PRO A 88 4.38 -1.71 -0.73
N LEU A 89 4.63 -0.96 0.36
CA LEU A 89 3.84 -1.04 1.59
C LEU A 89 2.38 -0.61 1.38
N ILE A 90 2.13 0.49 0.67
CA ILE A 90 0.77 0.93 0.34
C ILE A 90 0.06 -0.13 -0.50
N SER A 91 0.74 -0.67 -1.53
CA SER A 91 0.18 -1.70 -2.40
C SER A 91 -0.19 -2.96 -1.62
N ALA A 92 0.72 -3.49 -0.79
CA ALA A 92 0.44 -4.65 0.06
C ALA A 92 -0.76 -4.40 0.99
N THR A 93 -0.86 -3.20 1.55
CA THR A 93 -1.94 -2.80 2.47
C THR A 93 -3.29 -2.76 1.77
N VAL A 94 -3.39 -2.11 0.60
CA VAL A 94 -4.62 -2.02 -0.20
C VAL A 94 -5.14 -3.41 -0.54
N PHE A 95 -4.26 -4.29 -1.03
CA PHE A 95 -4.63 -5.66 -1.42
C PHE A 95 -4.74 -6.64 -0.23
N GLY A 96 -4.57 -6.15 1.01
CA GLY A 96 -4.73 -6.95 2.23
C GLY A 96 -3.70 -8.08 2.34
N LYS A 97 -2.49 -7.85 1.82
CA LYS A 97 -1.37 -8.78 1.90
C LYS A 97 -0.65 -8.57 3.23
N THR A 98 -1.30 -8.99 4.31
CA THR A 98 -0.88 -8.68 5.67
C THR A 98 0.58 -9.05 5.95
N GLU A 99 0.98 -10.30 5.68
CA GLU A 99 2.35 -10.75 5.92
C GLU A 99 3.39 -9.95 5.12
N ALA A 100 3.06 -9.59 3.88
CA ALA A 100 3.92 -8.76 3.03
C ALA A 100 4.06 -7.34 3.60
N ALA A 101 2.95 -6.73 4.04
CA ALA A 101 2.96 -5.42 4.66
C ALA A 101 3.78 -5.43 5.97
N LEU A 102 3.57 -6.44 6.83
CA LEU A 102 4.33 -6.59 8.07
C LEU A 102 5.83 -6.75 7.80
N ALA A 103 6.22 -7.56 6.81
CA ALA A 103 7.63 -7.72 6.45
C ALA A 103 8.27 -6.39 5.98
N LEU A 104 7.54 -5.58 5.21
CA LEU A 104 8.01 -4.26 4.78
C LEU A 104 8.11 -3.27 5.96
N ILE A 105 7.13 -3.26 6.86
CA ILE A 105 7.13 -2.44 8.07
C ILE A 105 8.33 -2.80 8.97
N GLU A 106 8.53 -4.09 9.21
CA GLU A 106 9.65 -4.57 10.03
C GLU A 106 11.02 -4.25 9.42
N ALA A 107 11.11 -4.25 8.10
CA ALA A 107 12.32 -3.91 7.38
C ALA A 107 12.61 -2.39 7.28
N GLY A 108 11.76 -1.55 7.87
CA GLY A 108 11.98 -0.10 7.92
C GLY A 108 11.51 0.64 6.66
N ALA A 109 10.54 0.12 5.93
CA ALA A 109 9.87 0.91 4.89
C ALA A 109 9.31 2.21 5.48
N ASP A 110 9.39 3.31 4.75
CA ASP A 110 8.85 4.60 5.17
C ASP A 110 7.31 4.51 5.29
N LEU A 111 6.82 4.63 6.53
CA LEU A 111 5.40 4.49 6.88
C LEU A 111 4.56 5.69 6.44
N ASN A 112 5.22 6.84 6.22
CA ASN A 112 4.58 8.13 5.97
C ASN A 112 4.58 8.53 4.49
N LEU A 113 5.14 7.71 3.61
CA LEU A 113 5.02 7.93 2.18
C LEU A 113 3.55 7.96 1.76
N THR A 114 3.26 8.91 0.88
CA THR A 114 1.92 9.07 0.32
C THR A 114 1.87 8.65 -1.14
N ASN A 115 0.76 8.10 -1.56
CA ASN A 115 0.43 7.89 -2.97
C ASN A 115 -0.03 9.21 -3.64
N ASN A 116 -0.44 9.14 -4.90
CA ASN A 116 -0.92 10.30 -5.64
C ASN A 116 -2.19 10.95 -5.05
N GLU A 117 -2.93 10.24 -4.20
CA GLU A 117 -4.08 10.78 -3.46
C GLU A 117 -3.68 11.38 -2.09
N GLY A 118 -2.40 11.44 -1.79
CA GLY A 118 -1.91 11.87 -0.49
C GLY A 118 -2.17 10.87 0.64
N SER A 119 -2.61 9.66 0.32
CA SER A 119 -2.91 8.62 1.31
C SER A 119 -1.67 7.81 1.65
N THR A 120 -1.40 7.64 2.95
CA THR A 120 -0.36 6.76 3.49
C THR A 120 -0.85 5.31 3.58
N ALA A 121 0.05 4.40 3.95
CA ALA A 121 -0.33 3.04 4.31
C ALA A 121 -1.36 3.01 5.45
N LEU A 122 -1.26 3.92 6.44
CA LEU A 122 -2.21 4.00 7.54
C LEU A 122 -3.62 4.41 7.08
N HIS A 123 -3.74 5.35 6.12
CA HIS A 123 -5.03 5.67 5.50
C HIS A 123 -5.66 4.45 4.83
N SER A 124 -4.88 3.74 4.04
CA SER A 124 -5.34 2.54 3.34
C SER A 124 -5.73 1.43 4.31
N ALA A 125 -4.92 1.19 5.35
CA ALA A 125 -5.18 0.18 6.37
C ALA A 125 -6.46 0.48 7.15
N ALA A 126 -6.67 1.74 7.53
CA ALA A 126 -7.87 2.19 8.22
C ALA A 126 -9.12 2.05 7.33
N PHE A 127 -9.05 2.54 6.10
CA PHE A 127 -10.17 2.52 5.16
C PHE A 127 -10.64 1.10 4.84
N PHE A 128 -9.70 0.15 4.65
CA PHE A 128 -10.00 -1.25 4.35
C PHE A 128 -10.07 -2.16 5.58
N CYS A 129 -10.02 -1.58 6.78
CA CYS A 129 -10.07 -2.31 8.06
C CYS A 129 -9.06 -3.47 8.12
N ARG A 130 -7.80 -3.18 7.79
CA ARG A 130 -6.68 -4.10 7.91
C ARG A 130 -6.10 -4.03 9.33
N ASN A 131 -6.83 -4.60 10.30
CA ASN A 131 -6.59 -4.43 11.72
C ASN A 131 -5.13 -4.64 12.13
N GLU A 132 -4.53 -5.77 11.72
CA GLU A 132 -3.14 -6.13 12.04
C GLU A 132 -2.13 -5.13 11.44
N ILE A 133 -2.41 -4.64 10.23
CA ILE A 133 -1.54 -3.64 9.58
C ILE A 133 -1.67 -2.28 10.28
N VAL A 134 -2.89 -1.87 10.69
CA VAL A 134 -3.10 -0.64 11.48
C VAL A 134 -2.30 -0.71 12.77
N GLU A 135 -2.41 -1.82 13.51
CA GLU A 135 -1.68 -2.02 14.75
C GLU A 135 -0.16 -1.95 14.54
N ALA A 136 0.37 -2.64 13.53
CA ALA A 136 1.78 -2.64 13.22
C ALA A 136 2.29 -1.23 12.84
N LEU A 137 1.53 -0.50 12.02
CA LEU A 137 1.88 0.87 11.61
C LEU A 137 1.93 1.82 12.82
N ILE A 138 0.93 1.76 13.71
CA ILE A 138 0.89 2.57 14.92
C ILE A 138 2.07 2.23 15.84
N ASN A 139 2.31 0.96 16.10
CA ASN A 139 3.39 0.49 16.98
C ASN A 139 4.78 0.88 16.45
N LYS A 140 4.93 1.03 15.14
CA LYS A 140 6.17 1.50 14.49
C LYS A 140 6.22 3.01 14.28
N GLY A 141 5.26 3.76 14.79
CA GLY A 141 5.29 5.22 14.81
C GLY A 141 4.81 5.90 13.53
N ALA A 142 3.91 5.28 12.76
CA ALA A 142 3.27 5.95 11.64
C ALA A 142 2.56 7.24 12.09
N ASP A 143 2.74 8.32 11.34
CA ASP A 143 2.14 9.60 11.65
C ASP A 143 0.63 9.58 11.38
N LYS A 144 -0.16 9.64 12.45
CA LYS A 144 -1.63 9.64 12.41
C LYS A 144 -2.22 10.98 11.95
N THR A 145 -1.40 12.05 11.89
CA THR A 145 -1.87 13.43 11.62
C THR A 145 -1.84 13.79 10.15
N ILE A 146 -1.18 13.00 9.31
CA ILE A 146 -1.11 13.26 7.87
C ILE A 146 -2.52 13.29 7.29
N LYS A 147 -2.79 14.29 6.46
CA LYS A 147 -4.05 14.43 5.73
C LYS A 147 -3.84 14.09 4.25
N ASN A 148 -4.74 13.29 3.70
CA ASN A 148 -4.78 13.02 2.28
C ASN A 148 -5.35 14.22 1.48
N LYS A 149 -5.42 14.12 0.16
CA LYS A 149 -5.97 15.21 -0.71
C LYS A 149 -7.45 15.50 -0.48
N ALA A 150 -8.19 14.60 0.15
CA ALA A 150 -9.57 14.88 0.60
C ALA A 150 -9.61 15.68 1.90
N GLY A 151 -8.44 15.99 2.49
CA GLY A 151 -8.29 16.72 3.74
C GLY A 151 -8.56 15.87 4.99
N SER A 152 -8.57 14.55 4.86
CA SER A 152 -8.90 13.62 5.95
C SER A 152 -7.66 12.88 6.44
N THR A 153 -7.55 12.71 7.76
CA THR A 153 -6.63 11.78 8.39
C THR A 153 -7.13 10.33 8.24
N ALA A 154 -6.31 9.37 8.62
CA ALA A 154 -6.72 7.96 8.66
C ALA A 154 -7.93 7.75 9.60
N LEU A 155 -7.96 8.42 10.76
CA LEU A 155 -9.08 8.40 11.70
C LEU A 155 -10.36 8.97 11.06
N GLU A 156 -10.29 10.16 10.49
CA GLU A 156 -11.43 10.80 9.84
C GLU A 156 -12.00 9.96 8.70
N SER A 157 -11.12 9.24 7.96
CA SER A 157 -11.54 8.35 6.87
C SER A 157 -12.39 7.15 7.34
N VAL A 158 -12.11 6.64 8.54
CA VAL A 158 -12.84 5.48 9.08
C VAL A 158 -14.08 5.89 9.90
N GLN A 159 -14.16 7.15 10.34
CA GLN A 159 -15.32 7.69 11.05
C GLN A 159 -16.50 8.03 10.14
N VAL A 160 -16.28 8.15 8.82
CA VAL A 160 -17.37 8.33 7.86
C VAL A 160 -18.33 7.15 7.95
N PRO A 161 -19.67 7.35 8.02
CA PRO A 161 -20.63 6.23 8.07
C PRO A 161 -20.42 5.22 6.93
N PHE A 162 -20.55 3.92 7.24
CA PHE A 162 -20.31 2.85 6.28
C PHE A 162 -21.14 3.01 5.00
N GLU A 163 -22.42 3.32 5.13
CA GLU A 163 -23.31 3.50 3.98
C GLU A 163 -22.89 4.65 3.06
N ALA A 164 -22.22 5.68 3.60
CA ALA A 164 -21.74 6.81 2.79
C ALA A 164 -20.51 6.45 1.94
N VAL A 165 -19.76 5.42 2.31
CA VAL A 165 -18.56 4.95 1.59
C VAL A 165 -18.76 3.63 0.87
N LYS A 166 -19.89 2.97 1.06
CA LYS A 166 -20.21 1.66 0.46
C LYS A 166 -20.07 1.66 -1.06
N GLY A 167 -20.56 2.72 -1.73
CA GLY A 167 -20.42 2.85 -3.18
C GLY A 167 -18.96 2.91 -3.66
N ILE A 168 -18.04 3.39 -2.81
CA ILE A 168 -16.61 3.38 -3.12
C ILE A 168 -16.08 1.95 -3.05
N TYR A 169 -16.46 1.19 -2.01
CA TYR A 169 -16.09 -0.22 -1.89
C TYR A 169 -16.65 -1.07 -3.04
N ASP A 170 -17.91 -0.83 -3.45
CA ASP A 170 -18.54 -1.50 -4.60
C ASP A 170 -17.75 -1.24 -5.88
N TYR A 171 -17.41 0.02 -6.14
CA TYR A 171 -16.61 0.42 -7.29
C TYR A 171 -15.24 -0.26 -7.27
N MET A 172 -14.53 -0.19 -6.15
CA MET A 172 -13.20 -0.81 -6.02
C MET A 172 -13.26 -2.33 -6.16
N SER A 173 -14.25 -2.98 -5.57
CA SER A 173 -14.45 -4.42 -5.69
C SER A 173 -14.70 -4.84 -7.14
N LYS A 174 -15.47 -4.06 -7.89
CA LYS A 174 -15.71 -4.31 -9.32
C LYS A 174 -14.44 -4.16 -10.16
N GLN A 175 -13.64 -3.12 -9.90
CA GLN A 175 -12.46 -2.82 -10.70
C GLN A 175 -11.25 -3.70 -10.34
N LEU A 176 -11.03 -3.92 -9.06
CA LEU A 176 -9.86 -4.63 -8.56
C LEU A 176 -10.13 -6.11 -8.24
N GLY A 177 -11.40 -6.53 -8.24
CA GLY A 177 -11.81 -7.91 -8.00
C GLY A 177 -11.08 -8.92 -8.91
N PRO A 178 -11.01 -8.68 -10.24
CA PRO A 178 -10.26 -9.55 -11.17
C PRO A 178 -8.78 -9.70 -10.81
N LEU A 179 -8.22 -8.77 -10.04
CA LEU A 179 -6.83 -8.78 -9.56
C LEU A 179 -6.67 -9.39 -8.18
N GLY A 180 -7.73 -10.01 -7.66
CA GLY A 180 -7.70 -10.65 -6.35
C GLY A 180 -8.01 -9.74 -5.17
N PHE A 181 -8.49 -8.51 -5.41
CA PHE A 181 -9.00 -7.65 -4.35
C PHE A 181 -10.33 -8.18 -3.83
N LYS A 182 -10.41 -8.42 -2.51
CA LYS A 182 -11.60 -8.97 -1.86
C LYS A 182 -11.94 -8.15 -0.62
N LEU A 183 -13.21 -7.81 -0.45
CA LEU A 183 -13.74 -7.13 0.72
C LEU A 183 -14.87 -7.96 1.33
N ASP A 184 -14.82 -8.09 2.64
CA ASP A 184 -15.94 -8.58 3.46
C ASP A 184 -16.66 -7.36 4.06
N TYR A 185 -17.81 -7.03 3.52
CA TYR A 185 -18.57 -5.83 3.88
C TYR A 185 -19.05 -5.87 5.33
N LYS A 186 -19.47 -7.06 5.83
CA LYS A 186 -19.89 -7.22 7.22
C LYS A 186 -18.72 -6.97 8.17
N LYS A 187 -17.56 -7.52 7.82
CA LYS A 187 -16.33 -7.30 8.59
C LYS A 187 -15.89 -5.84 8.54
N LEU A 188 -15.95 -5.20 7.36
CA LEU A 188 -15.62 -3.77 7.21
C LEU A 188 -16.51 -2.91 8.13
N GLU A 189 -17.83 -3.10 8.09
CA GLU A 189 -18.76 -2.34 8.91
C GLU A 189 -18.49 -2.56 10.41
N ALA A 190 -18.27 -3.80 10.81
CA ALA A 190 -18.03 -4.17 12.21
C ALA A 190 -16.69 -3.67 12.74
N ASP A 191 -15.63 -3.67 11.90
CA ASP A 191 -14.27 -3.31 12.34
C ASP A 191 -14.00 -1.80 12.33
N ARG A 192 -14.78 -0.98 11.62
CA ARG A 192 -14.58 0.48 11.54
C ARG A 192 -14.51 1.16 12.92
N PRO A 193 -15.44 0.90 13.88
CA PRO A 193 -15.34 1.48 15.22
C PRO A 193 -14.08 1.06 15.97
N LYS A 194 -13.66 -0.20 15.80
CA LYS A 194 -12.43 -0.72 16.40
C LYS A 194 -11.21 0.02 15.86
N ILE A 195 -11.10 0.17 14.54
CA ILE A 195 -10.02 0.93 13.91
C ILE A 195 -10.02 2.38 14.36
N ALA A 196 -11.19 3.03 14.44
CA ALA A 196 -11.29 4.39 14.95
C ALA A 196 -10.74 4.52 16.38
N SER A 197 -11.04 3.55 17.25
CA SER A 197 -10.50 3.51 18.61
C SER A 197 -8.97 3.34 18.66
N MET A 198 -8.39 2.55 17.74
CA MET A 198 -6.94 2.37 17.66
C MET A 198 -6.21 3.63 17.18
N LEU A 199 -6.88 4.49 16.42
CA LEU A 199 -6.31 5.70 15.83
C LEU A 199 -6.44 6.94 16.73
N GLN A 200 -7.27 6.90 17.75
CA GLN A 200 -7.35 7.94 18.80
C GLN A 200 -6.10 7.99 19.64
#